data_785acac35d2b55f201b5a717bb5c19b1
#
_entry.id   785acac35d2b55f201b5a717bb5c19b1
#
_cell.length_a   1.000
_cell.length_b   1.000
_cell.length_c   1.000
_cell.angle_alpha   90.00
_cell.angle_beta   90.00
_cell.angle_gamma   90.00
#
_symmetry.space_group_name_H-M   'P 1'
#
loop_
_entity.id
_entity.type
_entity.pdbx_description
1 polymer ?
#
loop_
_entity_poly.entity_id
_entity_poly.type
_entity_poly.pdbx_seq_one_letter_code
_entity_poly.pdbx_strand_id
1 'polypeptide(L)'
;VLVLGRNLRSLSNRKVPYFRRHIGAVFQDFRLLPSKSVFANVAFTLQVIGASRGFVQQAVPEALRLVGLEGKEKRLPHELSGGEQQRVAIARAIVNRPQVLLADEPTGNLDPATSVGIMQLLSRINAGGTTVVMATHEAGFVDQMQRRVIELRGGKIMRDEMRGGYGDTSGLPSLAPLAEKGAASMAALTAVIELRDRVEAGEEIVMSTSAPTGEAPVVEIAVAEATVIESAAPAVAPVAVPDPAPTPAPVPAPVPDAREPEPAPAP
;
A
#
# COMPACT_ATOMS: atom_id res chain seq x y z
N VAL A 1 0.15 14.13 13.38
CA VAL A 1 0.30 13.78 11.97
C VAL A 1 -0.97 14.19 11.24
N LEU A 2 -0.80 14.98 10.16
CA LEU A 2 -1.88 15.39 9.27
C LEU A 2 -1.79 14.58 7.98
N VAL A 3 -2.88 13.95 7.56
CA VAL A 3 -2.99 13.23 6.28
C VAL A 3 -4.31 13.60 5.64
N LEU A 4 -4.28 14.00 4.38
CA LEU A 4 -5.47 14.47 3.65
C LEU A 4 -6.25 15.55 4.42
N GLY A 5 -5.56 16.50 5.01
CA GLY A 5 -6.13 17.57 5.82
C GLY A 5 -6.73 17.14 7.17
N ARG A 6 -6.58 15.87 7.57
CA ARG A 6 -7.12 15.34 8.81
C ARG A 6 -6.03 15.01 9.82
N ASN A 7 -6.20 15.44 11.07
CA ASN A 7 -5.32 15.05 12.15
C ASN A 7 -5.67 13.63 12.60
N LEU A 8 -4.74 12.69 12.45
CA LEU A 8 -4.96 11.27 12.76
C LEU A 8 -5.26 11.04 14.26
N ARG A 9 -4.69 11.85 15.15
CA ARG A 9 -4.94 11.74 16.61
C ARG A 9 -6.38 12.09 17.00
N SER A 10 -7.03 12.97 16.26
CA SER A 10 -8.39 13.42 16.53
C SER A 10 -9.48 12.60 15.81
N LEU A 11 -9.09 11.59 15.02
CA LEU A 11 -10.04 10.72 14.36
C LEU A 11 -10.74 9.80 15.36
N SER A 12 -12.07 9.91 15.45
CA SER A 12 -12.85 8.94 16.23
C SER A 12 -12.81 7.55 15.58
N ASN A 13 -12.88 6.50 16.41
CA ASN A 13 -12.85 5.10 15.94
C ASN A 13 -13.88 4.81 14.84
N ARG A 14 -15.04 5.44 14.88
CA ARG A 14 -16.09 5.30 13.85
C ARG A 14 -15.68 5.88 12.50
N LYS A 15 -14.81 6.90 12.45
CA LYS A 15 -14.35 7.55 11.22
C LYS A 15 -13.11 6.89 10.63
N VAL A 16 -12.37 6.09 11.42
CA VAL A 16 -11.15 5.41 10.96
C VAL A 16 -11.39 4.50 9.74
N PRO A 17 -12.45 3.65 9.67
CA PRO A 17 -12.69 2.83 8.48
C PRO A 17 -12.93 3.65 7.21
N TYR A 18 -13.65 4.75 7.31
CA TYR A 18 -13.89 5.65 6.18
C TYR A 18 -12.61 6.35 5.73
N PHE A 19 -11.77 6.79 6.68
CA PHE A 19 -10.47 7.37 6.37
C PHE A 19 -9.56 6.36 5.65
N ARG A 20 -9.53 5.10 6.11
CA ARG A 20 -8.70 4.04 5.51
C ARG A 20 -9.08 3.73 4.06
N ARG A 21 -10.30 4.02 3.61
CA ARG A 21 -10.70 3.85 2.21
C ARG A 21 -9.92 4.74 1.24
N HIS A 22 -9.36 5.86 1.72
CA HIS A 22 -8.54 6.78 0.92
C HIS A 22 -7.05 6.38 0.90
N ILE A 23 -6.68 5.29 1.57
CA ILE A 23 -5.31 4.83 1.68
C ILE A 23 -5.22 3.41 1.14
N GLY A 24 -4.37 3.20 0.13
CA GLY A 24 -3.93 1.88 -0.32
C GLY A 24 -2.67 1.47 0.43
N ALA A 25 -2.45 0.17 0.61
CA ALA A 25 -1.23 -0.36 1.19
C ALA A 25 -0.72 -1.56 0.39
N VAL A 26 0.57 -1.55 0.08
CA VAL A 26 1.33 -2.62 -0.57
C VAL A 26 2.41 -3.05 0.40
N PHE A 27 2.55 -4.35 0.62
CA PHE A 27 3.49 -4.94 1.56
C PHE A 27 4.54 -5.75 0.82
N GLN A 28 5.71 -5.92 1.42
CA GLN A 28 6.82 -6.70 0.89
C GLN A 28 6.44 -8.17 0.63
N ASP A 29 5.60 -8.77 1.47
CA ASP A 29 5.17 -10.18 1.43
C ASP A 29 3.85 -10.40 0.65
N PHE A 30 3.46 -9.45 -0.21
CA PHE A 30 2.26 -9.43 -1.06
C PHE A 30 0.93 -9.56 -0.31
N ARG A 31 0.83 -10.35 0.75
CA ARG A 31 -0.36 -10.64 1.57
C ARG A 31 -1.58 -11.01 0.73
N LEU A 32 -1.39 -11.83 -0.30
CA LEU A 32 -2.49 -12.32 -1.11
C LEU A 32 -3.28 -13.40 -0.35
N LEU A 33 -4.56 -13.50 -0.68
CA LEU A 33 -5.43 -14.56 -0.20
C LEU A 33 -5.17 -15.82 -1.05
N PRO A 34 -4.52 -16.88 -0.51
CA PRO A 34 -3.99 -17.98 -1.32
C PRO A 34 -5.08 -18.84 -1.97
N SER A 35 -6.25 -18.94 -1.33
CA SER A 35 -7.41 -19.68 -1.83
C SER A 35 -8.32 -18.89 -2.78
N LYS A 36 -7.97 -17.64 -3.07
CA LYS A 36 -8.76 -16.75 -3.93
C LYS A 36 -8.04 -16.49 -5.24
N SER A 37 -8.80 -16.45 -6.33
CA SER A 37 -8.25 -16.06 -7.63
C SER A 37 -7.71 -14.63 -7.64
N VAL A 38 -6.96 -14.25 -8.67
CA VAL A 38 -6.49 -12.89 -8.90
C VAL A 38 -7.67 -11.90 -8.86
N PHE A 39 -8.75 -12.18 -9.61
CA PHE A 39 -9.96 -11.36 -9.59
C PHE A 39 -10.51 -11.21 -8.17
N ALA A 40 -10.66 -12.31 -7.43
CA ALA A 40 -11.22 -12.31 -6.09
C ALA A 40 -10.33 -11.60 -5.06
N ASN A 41 -8.99 -11.66 -5.22
CA ASN A 41 -8.05 -10.91 -4.42
C ASN A 41 -8.25 -9.40 -4.59
N VAL A 42 -8.36 -8.92 -5.82
CA VAL A 42 -8.57 -7.49 -6.10
C VAL A 42 -9.98 -7.05 -5.70
N ALA A 43 -11.01 -7.86 -6.03
CA ALA A 43 -12.41 -7.59 -5.67
C ALA A 43 -12.63 -7.50 -4.16
N PHE A 44 -11.82 -8.17 -3.35
CA PHE A 44 -11.96 -8.22 -1.89
C PHE A 44 -12.01 -6.82 -1.27
N THR A 45 -11.13 -5.92 -1.69
CA THR A 45 -11.13 -4.53 -1.19
C THR A 45 -12.48 -3.84 -1.43
N LEU A 46 -13.01 -3.96 -2.65
CA LEU A 46 -14.29 -3.35 -3.02
C LEU A 46 -15.46 -3.98 -2.26
N GLN A 47 -15.43 -5.30 -2.04
CA GLN A 47 -16.46 -6.01 -1.27
C GLN A 47 -16.48 -5.55 0.19
N VAL A 48 -15.31 -5.38 0.82
CA VAL A 48 -15.18 -4.92 2.21
C VAL A 48 -15.74 -3.50 2.39
N ILE A 49 -15.58 -2.64 1.39
CA ILE A 49 -16.14 -1.27 1.45
C ILE A 49 -17.61 -1.17 1.05
N GLY A 50 -18.23 -2.28 0.65
CA GLY A 50 -19.66 -2.35 0.30
C GLY A 50 -19.98 -1.92 -1.13
N ALA A 51 -19.02 -2.00 -2.07
CA ALA A 51 -19.26 -1.66 -3.46
C ALA A 51 -20.28 -2.60 -4.14
N SER A 52 -21.07 -2.07 -5.08
CA SER A 52 -22.03 -2.87 -5.82
C SER A 52 -21.36 -3.92 -6.71
N ARG A 53 -22.05 -5.02 -7.00
CA ARG A 53 -21.53 -6.07 -7.89
C ARG A 53 -21.19 -5.54 -9.29
N GLY A 54 -22.03 -4.65 -9.84
CA GLY A 54 -21.78 -4.02 -11.14
C GLY A 54 -20.46 -3.23 -11.15
N PHE A 55 -20.23 -2.43 -10.11
CA PHE A 55 -18.98 -1.69 -9.97
C PHE A 55 -17.76 -2.62 -9.86
N VAL A 56 -17.84 -3.69 -9.06
CA VAL A 56 -16.76 -4.68 -8.93
C VAL A 56 -16.42 -5.30 -10.28
N GLN A 57 -17.42 -5.69 -11.07
CA GLN A 57 -17.22 -6.30 -12.40
C GLN A 57 -16.56 -5.36 -13.42
N GLN A 58 -16.71 -4.07 -13.25
CA GLN A 58 -16.06 -3.06 -14.09
C GLN A 58 -14.67 -2.67 -13.58
N ALA A 59 -14.54 -2.37 -12.28
CA ALA A 59 -13.32 -1.80 -11.71
C ALA A 59 -12.17 -2.82 -11.61
N VAL A 60 -12.47 -4.10 -11.34
CA VAL A 60 -11.41 -5.12 -11.18
C VAL A 60 -10.66 -5.40 -12.49
N PRO A 61 -11.30 -5.67 -13.64
CA PRO A 61 -10.59 -5.84 -14.90
C PRO A 61 -9.77 -4.60 -15.28
N GLU A 62 -10.28 -3.41 -15.00
CA GLU A 62 -9.57 -2.16 -15.27
C GLU A 62 -8.30 -2.04 -14.42
N ALA A 63 -8.38 -2.34 -13.11
CA ALA A 63 -7.21 -2.37 -12.25
C ALA A 63 -6.19 -3.43 -12.70
N LEU A 64 -6.65 -4.62 -13.13
CA LEU A 64 -5.78 -5.68 -13.64
C LEU A 64 -5.09 -5.29 -14.95
N ARG A 65 -5.78 -4.60 -15.86
CA ARG A 65 -5.19 -4.05 -17.09
C ARG A 65 -4.12 -3.03 -16.77
N LEU A 66 -4.37 -2.12 -15.82
CA LEU A 66 -3.40 -1.10 -15.41
C LEU A 66 -2.08 -1.70 -14.93
N VAL A 67 -2.15 -2.82 -14.19
CA VAL A 67 -0.96 -3.52 -13.69
C VAL A 67 -0.39 -4.55 -14.67
N GLY A 68 -1.01 -4.74 -15.85
CA GLY A 68 -0.54 -5.68 -16.89
C GLY A 68 -0.83 -7.15 -16.57
N LEU A 69 -1.96 -7.44 -15.93
CA LEU A 69 -2.41 -8.80 -15.57
C LEU A 69 -3.71 -9.20 -16.30
N GLU A 70 -4.00 -8.57 -17.42
CA GLU A 70 -5.13 -8.94 -18.26
C GLU A 70 -5.03 -10.42 -18.71
N GLY A 71 -6.13 -11.16 -18.62
CA GLY A 71 -6.20 -12.58 -18.94
C GLY A 71 -5.75 -13.52 -17.81
N LYS A 72 -5.34 -13.00 -16.65
CA LYS A 72 -4.93 -13.80 -15.48
C LYS A 72 -5.93 -13.80 -14.32
N GLU A 73 -7.15 -13.32 -14.55
CA GLU A 73 -8.20 -13.11 -13.54
C GLU A 73 -8.54 -14.38 -12.76
N LYS A 74 -8.49 -15.53 -13.44
CA LYS A 74 -8.87 -16.84 -12.88
C LYS A 74 -7.73 -17.55 -12.15
N ARG A 75 -6.47 -17.13 -12.35
CA ARG A 75 -5.29 -17.74 -11.74
C ARG A 75 -5.32 -17.60 -10.21
N LEU A 76 -4.69 -18.57 -9.54
CA LEU A 76 -4.44 -18.53 -8.11
C LEU A 76 -3.04 -17.94 -7.83
N PRO A 77 -2.77 -17.37 -6.65
CA PRO A 77 -1.48 -16.77 -6.31
C PRO A 77 -0.27 -17.68 -6.56
N HIS A 78 -0.37 -18.97 -6.25
CA HIS A 78 0.72 -19.92 -6.44
C HIS A 78 1.02 -20.27 -7.92
N GLU A 79 0.15 -19.89 -8.85
CA GLU A 79 0.35 -20.03 -10.30
C GLU A 79 1.03 -18.80 -10.93
N LEU A 80 1.42 -17.82 -10.11
CA LEU A 80 1.99 -16.54 -10.54
C LEU A 80 3.44 -16.41 -10.09
N SER A 81 4.27 -15.75 -10.92
CA SER A 81 5.60 -15.30 -10.51
C SER A 81 5.52 -14.29 -9.35
N GLY A 82 6.62 -14.08 -8.60
CA GLY A 82 6.67 -13.09 -7.52
C GLY A 82 6.29 -11.68 -8.00
N GLY A 83 6.78 -11.26 -9.17
CA GLY A 83 6.43 -9.97 -9.76
C GLY A 83 4.97 -9.85 -10.15
N GLU A 84 4.33 -10.94 -10.62
CA GLU A 84 2.90 -10.97 -10.89
C GLU A 84 2.09 -10.91 -9.59
N GLN A 85 2.51 -11.61 -8.54
CA GLN A 85 1.88 -11.53 -7.22
C GLN A 85 1.95 -10.10 -6.66
N GLN A 86 3.09 -9.42 -6.81
CA GLN A 86 3.23 -8.01 -6.42
C GLN A 86 2.28 -7.10 -7.23
N ARG A 87 2.15 -7.33 -8.54
CA ARG A 87 1.18 -6.60 -9.37
C ARG A 87 -0.26 -6.83 -8.93
N VAL A 88 -0.63 -8.05 -8.49
CA VAL A 88 -1.94 -8.31 -7.88
C VAL A 88 -2.11 -7.54 -6.58
N ALA A 89 -1.09 -7.50 -5.71
CA ALA A 89 -1.12 -6.74 -4.47
C ALA A 89 -1.30 -5.23 -4.73
N ILE A 90 -0.60 -4.70 -5.74
CA ILE A 90 -0.76 -3.31 -6.18
C ILE A 90 -2.18 -3.07 -6.72
N ALA A 91 -2.68 -3.94 -7.62
CA ALA A 91 -4.05 -3.82 -8.17
C ALA A 91 -5.10 -3.79 -7.05
N ARG A 92 -4.96 -4.67 -6.05
CA ARG A 92 -5.83 -4.70 -4.87
C ARG A 92 -5.76 -3.41 -4.05
N ALA A 93 -4.57 -2.81 -3.95
CA ALA A 93 -4.38 -1.58 -3.20
C ALA A 93 -4.96 -0.35 -3.90
N ILE A 94 -5.04 -0.34 -5.25
CA ILE A 94 -5.48 0.82 -6.03
C ILE A 94 -6.88 0.70 -6.60
N VAL A 95 -7.54 -0.47 -6.53
CA VAL A 95 -8.83 -0.73 -7.19
C VAL A 95 -9.95 0.20 -6.71
N ASN A 96 -9.89 0.68 -5.47
CA ASN A 96 -10.82 1.68 -4.94
C ASN A 96 -10.30 3.12 -5.08
N ARG A 97 -9.21 3.33 -5.82
CA ARG A 97 -8.61 4.62 -6.17
C ARG A 97 -8.25 5.46 -4.95
N PRO A 98 -7.32 5.00 -4.12
CA PRO A 98 -6.90 5.74 -2.95
C PRO A 98 -6.19 7.04 -3.36
N GLN A 99 -6.32 8.07 -2.52
CA GLN A 99 -5.55 9.31 -2.67
C GLN A 99 -4.09 9.16 -2.26
N VAL A 100 -3.81 8.20 -1.36
CA VAL A 100 -2.46 7.88 -0.90
C VAL A 100 -2.21 6.38 -1.03
N LEU A 101 -1.08 5.99 -1.61
CA LEU A 101 -0.58 4.62 -1.66
C LEU A 101 0.68 4.52 -0.80
N LEU A 102 0.63 3.69 0.23
CA LEU A 102 1.77 3.34 1.06
C LEU A 102 2.39 2.05 0.50
N ALA A 103 3.66 2.07 0.14
CA ALA A 103 4.39 0.92 -0.37
C ALA A 103 5.58 0.63 0.55
N ASP A 104 5.55 -0.52 1.21
CA ASP A 104 6.59 -0.99 2.12
C ASP A 104 7.43 -2.04 1.40
N GLU A 105 8.68 -1.69 1.05
CA GLU A 105 9.62 -2.54 0.31
C GLU A 105 8.99 -3.22 -0.93
N PRO A 106 8.38 -2.48 -1.87
CA PRO A 106 7.58 -3.09 -2.94
C PRO A 106 8.39 -3.94 -3.92
N THR A 107 9.71 -3.89 -3.86
CA THR A 107 10.67 -4.63 -4.70
C THR A 107 11.49 -5.65 -3.93
N GLY A 108 11.42 -5.70 -2.60
CA GLY A 108 12.33 -6.42 -1.72
C GLY A 108 12.42 -7.94 -1.94
N ASN A 109 11.44 -8.57 -2.59
CA ASN A 109 11.42 -10.02 -2.87
C ASN A 109 11.46 -10.32 -4.37
N LEU A 110 11.94 -9.38 -5.21
CA LEU A 110 11.89 -9.47 -6.66
C LEU A 110 13.30 -9.42 -7.27
N ASP A 111 13.43 -9.99 -8.46
CA ASP A 111 14.62 -9.83 -9.28
C ASP A 111 14.76 -8.40 -9.81
N PRO A 112 15.97 -7.93 -10.15
CA PRO A 112 16.19 -6.55 -10.56
C PRO A 112 15.37 -6.11 -11.77
N ALA A 113 15.17 -6.98 -12.77
CA ALA A 113 14.41 -6.63 -13.97
C ALA A 113 12.91 -6.45 -13.66
N THR A 114 12.36 -7.33 -12.83
CA THR A 114 10.98 -7.23 -12.35
C THR A 114 10.79 -5.99 -11.47
N SER A 115 11.77 -5.68 -10.61
CA SER A 115 11.76 -4.50 -9.74
C SER A 115 11.63 -3.20 -10.53
N VAL A 116 12.39 -3.04 -11.63
CA VAL A 116 12.25 -1.89 -12.55
C VAL A 116 10.80 -1.76 -13.05
N GLY A 117 10.17 -2.87 -13.44
CA GLY A 117 8.77 -2.87 -13.90
C GLY A 117 7.76 -2.46 -12.82
N ILE A 118 8.03 -2.80 -11.56
CA ILE A 118 7.20 -2.36 -10.42
C ILE A 118 7.40 -0.86 -10.16
N MET A 119 8.65 -0.37 -10.20
CA MET A 119 8.93 1.06 -10.00
C MET A 119 8.30 1.93 -11.09
N GLN A 120 8.34 1.49 -12.35
CA GLN A 120 7.64 2.15 -13.45
C GLN A 120 6.12 2.14 -13.25
N LEU A 121 5.55 1.06 -12.73
CA LEU A 121 4.12 0.98 -12.41
C LEU A 121 3.74 1.97 -11.32
N LEU A 122 4.51 2.06 -10.22
CA LEU A 122 4.28 3.02 -9.14
C LEU A 122 4.40 4.47 -9.64
N SER A 123 5.35 4.75 -10.55
CA SER A 123 5.49 6.06 -11.20
C SER A 123 4.25 6.42 -12.02
N ARG A 124 3.68 5.46 -12.77
CA ARG A 124 2.42 5.67 -13.53
C ARG A 124 1.24 5.94 -12.61
N ILE A 125 1.12 5.20 -11.52
CA ILE A 125 0.08 5.41 -10.50
C ILE A 125 0.19 6.81 -9.90
N ASN A 126 1.42 7.27 -9.60
CA ASN A 126 1.66 8.62 -9.11
C ASN A 126 1.31 9.69 -10.15
N ALA A 127 1.70 9.50 -11.42
CA ALA A 127 1.34 10.40 -12.52
C ALA A 127 -0.18 10.49 -12.72
N GLY A 128 -0.92 9.45 -12.35
CA GLY A 128 -2.39 9.42 -12.35
C GLY A 128 -3.06 10.11 -11.14
N GLY A 129 -2.29 10.84 -10.32
CA GLY A 129 -2.82 11.66 -9.21
C GLY A 129 -2.79 11.00 -7.82
N THR A 130 -2.41 9.73 -7.69
CA THR A 130 -2.24 9.09 -6.38
C THR A 130 -0.91 9.50 -5.76
N THR A 131 -0.91 10.04 -4.54
CA THR A 131 0.33 10.27 -3.79
C THR A 131 0.94 8.93 -3.39
N VAL A 132 2.17 8.64 -3.83
CA VAL A 132 2.88 7.41 -3.44
C VAL A 132 3.93 7.73 -2.38
N VAL A 133 3.83 7.06 -1.24
CA VAL A 133 4.83 7.07 -0.17
C VAL A 133 5.45 5.68 -0.10
N MET A 134 6.73 5.59 -0.39
CA MET A 134 7.46 4.31 -0.46
C MET A 134 8.55 4.26 0.60
N ALA A 135 8.61 3.18 1.36
CA ALA A 135 9.77 2.82 2.17
C ALA A 135 10.63 1.85 1.36
N THR A 136 11.92 2.14 1.25
CA THR A 136 12.90 1.27 0.58
C THR A 136 14.30 1.52 1.12
N HIS A 137 15.13 0.51 1.06
CA HIS A 137 16.58 0.61 1.33
C HIS A 137 17.41 0.58 0.04
N GLU A 138 16.78 0.48 -1.14
CA GLU A 138 17.46 0.41 -2.43
C GLU A 138 17.83 1.81 -2.94
N ALA A 139 19.05 2.25 -2.66
CA ALA A 139 19.58 3.57 -3.06
C ALA A 139 19.45 3.83 -4.57
N GLY A 140 19.68 2.81 -5.40
CA GLY A 140 19.58 2.92 -6.85
C GLY A 140 18.22 3.37 -7.35
N PHE A 141 17.13 2.88 -6.77
CA PHE A 141 15.77 3.35 -7.15
C PHE A 141 15.48 4.74 -6.61
N VAL A 142 15.98 5.08 -5.41
CA VAL A 142 15.83 6.42 -4.86
C VAL A 142 16.44 7.46 -5.82
N ASP A 143 17.67 7.18 -6.27
CA ASP A 143 18.42 8.05 -7.16
C ASP A 143 17.74 8.19 -8.53
N GLN A 144 17.23 7.10 -9.11
CA GLN A 144 16.54 7.13 -10.41
C GLN A 144 15.19 7.84 -10.36
N MET A 145 14.46 7.70 -9.26
CA MET A 145 13.13 8.29 -9.13
C MET A 145 13.15 9.80 -9.00
N GLN A 146 14.25 10.39 -8.52
CA GLN A 146 14.43 11.84 -8.36
C GLN A 146 13.24 12.50 -7.63
N ARG A 147 12.78 11.88 -6.54
CA ARG A 147 11.65 12.37 -5.74
C ARG A 147 12.14 12.92 -4.41
N ARG A 148 11.21 13.41 -3.59
CA ARG A 148 11.52 13.81 -2.21
C ARG A 148 11.97 12.59 -1.42
N VAL A 149 13.11 12.71 -0.74
CA VAL A 149 13.73 11.67 0.08
C VAL A 149 13.76 12.13 1.52
N ILE A 150 13.19 11.32 2.40
CA ILE A 150 13.23 11.51 3.85
C ILE A 150 14.04 10.35 4.44
N GLU A 151 15.28 10.62 4.87
CA GLU A 151 16.14 9.62 5.48
C GLU A 151 15.87 9.54 6.99
N LEU A 152 15.60 8.33 7.45
CA LEU A 152 15.36 8.03 8.87
C LEU A 152 16.49 7.17 9.42
N ARG A 153 17.07 7.58 10.55
CA ARG A 153 18.06 6.79 11.29
C ARG A 153 17.78 6.84 12.79
N GLY A 154 17.59 5.67 13.41
CA GLY A 154 17.29 5.58 14.83
C GLY A 154 16.01 6.35 15.23
N GLY A 155 14.99 6.40 14.37
CA GLY A 155 13.73 7.09 14.62
C GLY A 155 13.79 8.63 14.47
N LYS A 156 14.92 9.18 14.01
CA LYS A 156 15.09 10.62 13.73
C LYS A 156 15.22 10.88 12.25
N ILE A 157 14.67 12.00 11.79
CA ILE A 157 14.88 12.50 10.43
C ILE A 157 16.31 13.04 10.36
N MET A 158 17.13 12.46 9.48
CA MET A 158 18.50 12.88 9.23
C MET A 158 18.58 13.81 8.01
N ARG A 159 17.72 13.57 7.02
CA ARG A 159 17.70 14.32 5.76
C ARG A 159 16.28 14.37 5.22
N ASP A 160 15.89 15.51 4.65
CA ASP A 160 14.63 15.72 3.95
C ASP A 160 14.92 16.61 2.74
N GLU A 161 15.00 16.05 1.56
CA GLU A 161 15.45 16.72 0.36
C GLU A 161 14.52 16.46 -0.82
N MET A 162 14.22 17.50 -1.55
CA MET A 162 13.56 17.41 -2.86
C MET A 162 14.59 16.95 -3.90
N ARG A 163 14.21 15.90 -4.69
CA ARG A 163 15.12 15.26 -5.66
C ARG A 163 16.40 14.73 -5.00
N GLY A 164 16.28 14.19 -3.79
CA GLY A 164 17.38 13.57 -3.07
C GLY A 164 17.90 12.36 -3.80
N GLY A 165 19.22 12.13 -3.72
CA GLY A 165 19.91 10.97 -4.27
C GLY A 165 21.10 10.60 -3.40
N TYR A 166 21.67 9.39 -3.62
CA TYR A 166 22.82 8.88 -2.88
C TYR A 166 24.11 8.81 -3.71
N GLY A 167 24.01 9.00 -5.05
CA GLY A 167 25.19 8.91 -5.92
C GLY A 167 24.89 9.01 -7.42
N ASP A 168 25.89 8.65 -8.24
CA ASP A 168 25.79 8.63 -9.69
C ASP A 168 25.07 7.36 -10.18
N THR A 169 23.93 7.53 -10.84
CA THR A 169 23.09 6.46 -11.36
C THR A 169 23.12 6.36 -12.89
N SER A 170 24.10 7.00 -13.53
CA SER A 170 24.20 7.06 -15.00
C SER A 170 24.28 5.67 -15.68
N GLY A 171 24.66 4.63 -14.94
CA GLY A 171 24.73 3.24 -15.43
C GLY A 171 23.47 2.40 -15.25
N LEU A 172 22.40 2.93 -14.65
CA LEU A 172 21.17 2.16 -14.39
C LEU A 172 20.12 2.37 -15.49
N PRO A 173 19.26 1.35 -15.77
CA PRO A 173 18.17 1.50 -16.73
C PRO A 173 17.23 2.63 -16.36
N SER A 174 16.89 3.50 -17.30
CA SER A 174 15.98 4.62 -17.06
C SER A 174 14.60 4.15 -16.61
N LEU A 175 14.12 4.71 -15.50
CA LEU A 175 12.75 4.54 -15.00
C LEU A 175 11.76 5.51 -15.64
N ALA A 176 12.17 6.28 -16.66
CA ALA A 176 11.27 7.18 -17.35
C ALA A 176 10.01 6.41 -17.81
N PRO A 177 8.79 6.91 -17.52
CA PRO A 177 7.58 6.26 -17.97
C PRO A 177 7.64 6.13 -19.50
N LEU A 178 7.51 4.90 -20.00
CA LEU A 178 7.20 4.71 -21.42
C LEU A 178 5.89 5.47 -21.67
N ALA A 179 5.97 6.55 -22.40
CA ALA A 179 4.80 7.29 -22.85
C ALA A 179 3.86 6.31 -23.55
N GLU A 180 2.56 6.41 -23.25
CA GLU A 180 1.46 5.74 -23.93
C GLU A 180 1.06 4.34 -23.43
N LYS A 181 0.06 4.28 -22.66
CA LYS A 181 -1.15 3.44 -22.68
C LYS A 181 -1.95 3.49 -21.36
N GLY A 182 -1.40 4.04 -20.28
CA GLY A 182 -2.07 4.07 -18.97
C GLY A 182 -2.62 5.43 -18.54
N ALA A 183 -2.07 6.53 -19.06
CA ALA A 183 -2.43 7.88 -18.61
C ALA A 183 -3.88 8.26 -18.98
N ALA A 184 -4.34 7.91 -20.16
CA ALA A 184 -5.73 8.14 -20.59
C ALA A 184 -6.73 7.30 -19.78
N SER A 185 -6.37 6.07 -19.43
CA SER A 185 -7.22 5.20 -18.60
C SER A 185 -7.31 5.69 -17.16
N MET A 186 -6.23 6.26 -16.62
CA MET A 186 -6.23 6.85 -15.25
C MET A 186 -7.05 8.12 -15.19
N ALA A 187 -6.94 9.01 -16.19
CA ALA A 187 -7.73 10.24 -16.26
C ALA A 187 -9.23 9.95 -16.40
N ALA A 188 -9.60 9.02 -17.29
CA ALA A 188 -10.99 8.59 -17.45
C ALA A 188 -11.55 7.95 -16.16
N LEU A 189 -10.70 7.21 -15.46
CA LEU A 189 -11.04 6.55 -14.21
C LEU A 189 -11.27 7.58 -13.08
N THR A 190 -10.45 8.63 -12.99
CA THR A 190 -10.59 9.72 -12.00
C THR A 190 -11.86 10.54 -12.26
N ALA A 191 -12.17 10.86 -13.53
CA ALA A 191 -13.37 11.61 -13.89
C ALA A 191 -14.68 10.91 -13.50
N VAL A 192 -14.74 9.58 -13.60
CA VAL A 192 -15.93 8.79 -13.23
C VAL A 192 -16.16 8.77 -11.71
N ILE A 193 -15.10 8.86 -10.89
CA ILE A 193 -15.25 8.90 -9.42
C ILE A 193 -15.63 10.28 -8.93
N GLU A 194 -15.01 11.32 -9.46
CA GLU A 194 -15.41 12.68 -9.13
C GLU A 194 -16.89 12.92 -9.46
N LEU A 195 -17.36 12.34 -10.57
CA LEU A 195 -18.76 12.38 -10.94
C LEU A 195 -19.65 11.65 -9.92
N ARG A 196 -19.21 10.47 -9.47
CA ARG A 196 -19.95 9.68 -8.47
C ARG A 196 -19.98 10.36 -7.11
N ASP A 197 -18.83 10.89 -6.65
CA ASP A 197 -18.74 11.56 -5.34
C ASP A 197 -19.57 12.85 -5.32
N ARG A 198 -19.72 13.55 -6.47
CA ARG A 198 -20.62 14.68 -6.65
C ARG A 198 -22.10 14.28 -6.64
N VAL A 199 -22.43 13.16 -7.29
CA VAL A 199 -23.81 12.62 -7.27
C VAL A 199 -24.19 12.16 -5.85
N GLU A 200 -23.28 11.52 -5.12
CA GLU A 200 -23.51 11.13 -3.72
C GLU A 200 -23.56 12.34 -2.76
N ALA A 201 -22.92 13.47 -3.13
CA ALA A 201 -22.98 14.73 -2.40
C ALA A 201 -24.23 15.59 -2.72
N GLY A 202 -25.04 15.20 -3.71
CA GLY A 202 -26.25 15.92 -4.10
C GLY A 202 -25.98 17.21 -4.88
N GLU A 203 -24.81 17.38 -5.50
CA GLU A 203 -24.49 18.54 -6.35
C GLU A 203 -25.05 18.35 -7.76
N GLU A 204 -25.75 19.38 -8.27
CA GLU A 204 -26.32 19.42 -9.61
C GLU A 204 -25.19 19.54 -10.66
N ILE A 205 -25.12 18.59 -11.60
CA ILE A 205 -24.04 18.51 -12.59
C ILE A 205 -24.35 19.45 -13.75
N VAL A 206 -23.68 20.60 -13.82
CA VAL A 206 -23.65 21.46 -15.00
C VAL A 206 -22.53 21.00 -15.92
N MET A 207 -22.85 20.41 -17.06
CA MET A 207 -21.89 19.97 -18.07
C MET A 207 -21.28 21.19 -18.77
N SER A 208 -20.09 21.59 -18.36
CA SER A 208 -19.25 22.54 -19.09
C SER A 208 -18.24 21.79 -19.93
N THR A 209 -18.36 21.88 -21.27
CA THR A 209 -17.39 21.35 -22.22
C THR A 209 -16.24 22.33 -22.40
N SER A 210 -15.18 22.20 -21.60
CA SER A 210 -13.88 22.82 -21.91
C SER A 210 -12.77 21.80 -21.66
N ALA A 211 -11.95 21.55 -22.70
CA ALA A 211 -10.82 20.65 -22.67
C ALA A 211 -9.72 21.19 -21.73
N PRO A 212 -9.10 20.34 -20.87
CA PRO A 212 -8.00 20.81 -20.04
C PRO A 212 -6.69 20.81 -20.81
N THR A 213 -6.06 21.97 -20.85
CA THR A 213 -4.66 22.15 -21.23
C THR A 213 -3.80 21.70 -20.03
N GLY A 214 -2.85 20.78 -20.29
CA GLY A 214 -2.13 20.09 -19.24
C GLY A 214 -1.15 20.96 -18.45
N GLU A 215 -1.34 20.93 -17.15
CA GLU A 215 -0.29 21.10 -16.15
C GLU A 215 -0.73 20.29 -14.92
N ALA A 216 0.12 19.33 -14.50
CA ALA A 216 -0.16 18.50 -13.33
C ALA A 216 -0.06 19.36 -12.05
N PRO A 217 -1.03 19.24 -11.10
CA PRO A 217 -0.95 19.97 -9.84
C PRO A 217 0.21 19.44 -9.02
N VAL A 218 1.18 20.30 -8.76
CA VAL A 218 2.21 20.10 -7.74
C VAL A 218 1.54 20.34 -6.40
N VAL A 219 1.28 19.29 -5.63
CA VAL A 219 0.83 19.43 -4.25
C VAL A 219 2.04 19.75 -3.39
N GLU A 220 2.21 21.02 -3.11
CA GLU A 220 3.15 21.53 -2.12
C GLU A 220 2.60 21.20 -0.72
N ILE A 221 3.26 20.28 -0.02
CA ILE A 221 2.95 20.03 1.39
C ILE A 221 3.63 21.13 2.19
N ALA A 222 2.92 22.23 2.46
CA ALA A 222 3.34 23.23 3.40
C ALA A 222 3.42 22.61 4.79
N VAL A 223 4.62 22.42 5.31
CA VAL A 223 4.86 22.14 6.72
C VAL A 223 4.65 23.45 7.47
N ALA A 224 3.47 23.65 8.06
CA ALA A 224 3.27 24.72 9.01
C ALA A 224 4.15 24.45 10.24
N GLU A 225 5.08 25.36 10.52
CA GLU A 225 5.86 25.40 11.75
C GLU A 225 4.90 25.41 12.95
N ALA A 226 4.93 24.34 13.74
CA ALA A 226 4.25 24.30 15.02
C ALA A 226 5.04 25.14 16.01
N THR A 227 4.57 26.35 16.28
CA THR A 227 5.01 27.15 17.42
C THR A 227 4.75 26.34 18.69
N VAL A 228 5.83 25.98 19.36
CA VAL A 228 5.81 25.33 20.68
C VAL A 228 5.30 26.34 21.68
N ILE A 229 4.04 26.20 22.08
CA ILE A 229 3.56 26.86 23.30
C ILE A 229 3.91 25.92 24.44
N GLU A 230 4.94 26.31 25.18
CA GLU A 230 5.34 25.71 26.45
C GLU A 230 4.23 25.96 27.48
N SER A 231 3.40 24.94 27.72
CA SER A 231 2.44 24.93 28.84
C SER A 231 2.96 23.97 29.90
N ALA A 232 3.25 24.52 31.07
CA ALA A 232 3.72 23.83 32.25
C ALA A 232 2.84 22.62 32.59
N ALA A 233 3.47 21.45 32.69
CA ALA A 233 2.85 20.22 33.16
C ALA A 233 2.79 20.23 34.72
N PRO A 234 1.67 19.80 35.31
CA PRO A 234 1.67 19.47 36.74
C PRO A 234 2.36 18.11 36.94
N ALA A 235 3.20 18.07 37.99
CA ALA A 235 3.94 16.87 38.39
C ALA A 235 2.99 15.71 38.70
N VAL A 236 3.16 14.60 37.98
CA VAL A 236 2.50 13.33 38.30
C VAL A 236 3.49 12.49 39.12
N ALA A 237 3.05 12.05 40.30
CA ALA A 237 3.75 11.17 41.21
C ALA A 237 4.08 9.82 40.54
N PRO A 238 5.16 9.11 40.91
CA PRO A 238 5.55 7.87 40.33
C PRO A 238 4.54 6.76 40.68
N VAL A 239 3.96 6.15 39.66
CA VAL A 239 3.14 4.95 39.81
C VAL A 239 4.06 3.76 40.02
N ALA A 240 3.86 3.01 41.10
CA ALA A 240 4.59 1.79 41.44
C ALA A 240 4.43 0.75 40.33
N VAL A 241 5.54 0.19 39.92
CA VAL A 241 5.62 -0.95 38.96
C VAL A 241 5.14 -2.20 39.70
N PRO A 242 4.15 -2.95 39.22
CA PRO A 242 3.79 -4.23 39.82
C PRO A 242 4.88 -5.28 39.55
N ASP A 243 5.17 -6.10 40.57
CA ASP A 243 6.10 -7.19 40.53
C ASP A 243 5.79 -8.19 39.39
N PRO A 244 6.80 -8.79 38.76
CA PRO A 244 6.59 -9.79 37.73
C PRO A 244 5.96 -11.07 38.33
N ALA A 245 4.95 -11.58 37.64
CA ALA A 245 4.26 -12.82 37.97
C ALA A 245 5.23 -14.00 38.04
N PRO A 246 5.02 -14.99 38.97
CA PRO A 246 5.90 -16.13 39.11
C PRO A 246 5.90 -17.03 37.87
N THR A 247 7.09 -17.47 37.50
CA THR A 247 7.36 -18.39 36.41
C THR A 247 6.60 -19.71 36.63
N PRO A 248 5.87 -20.24 35.66
CA PRO A 248 5.22 -21.54 35.80
C PRO A 248 6.24 -22.67 35.90
N ALA A 249 6.00 -23.61 36.79
CA ALA A 249 6.82 -24.80 37.01
C ALA A 249 6.95 -25.66 35.75
N PRO A 250 8.08 -26.37 35.56
CA PRO A 250 8.29 -27.21 34.38
C PRO A 250 7.30 -28.41 34.38
N VAL A 251 6.72 -28.64 33.21
CA VAL A 251 5.85 -29.78 32.94
C VAL A 251 6.68 -31.06 33.00
N PRO A 252 6.29 -32.13 33.76
CA PRO A 252 7.03 -33.38 33.79
C PRO A 252 6.99 -34.10 32.44
N ALA A 253 8.11 -34.70 32.07
CA ALA A 253 8.28 -35.47 30.84
C ALA A 253 7.35 -36.66 30.77
N PRO A 254 6.85 -37.06 29.58
CA PRO A 254 5.99 -38.22 29.43
C PRO A 254 6.76 -39.51 29.79
N VAL A 255 6.12 -40.36 30.63
CA VAL A 255 6.59 -41.68 31.01
C VAL A 255 6.54 -42.59 29.77
N PRO A 256 7.57 -43.38 29.42
CA PRO A 256 7.49 -44.31 28.32
C PRO A 256 6.52 -45.43 28.63
N ASP A 257 5.61 -45.68 27.70
CA ASP A 257 4.57 -46.71 27.76
C ASP A 257 5.19 -48.12 27.70
N ALA A 258 4.69 -49.01 28.52
CA ALA A 258 5.24 -50.32 28.72
C ALA A 258 4.82 -51.27 27.57
N ARG A 259 5.82 -51.90 26.95
CA ARG A 259 5.87 -53.25 26.38
C ARG A 259 4.63 -53.78 25.64
N GLU A 260 4.72 -53.83 24.33
CA GLU A 260 3.99 -54.80 23.52
C GLU A 260 4.39 -56.24 23.89
N PRO A 261 3.43 -57.18 23.97
CA PRO A 261 3.76 -58.59 24.17
C PRO A 261 4.22 -59.26 22.87
N GLU A 262 5.29 -60.02 22.98
CA GLU A 262 5.92 -60.85 21.96
C GLU A 262 4.95 -61.90 21.40
N PRO A 263 4.88 -62.13 20.06
CA PRO A 263 4.03 -63.16 19.49
C PRO A 263 4.60 -64.58 19.74
N ALA A 264 3.73 -65.49 20.13
CA ALA A 264 4.05 -66.88 20.35
C ALA A 264 4.45 -67.64 19.05
N PRO A 265 5.33 -68.64 19.10
CA PRO A 265 5.73 -69.44 17.96
C PRO A 265 4.59 -70.39 17.51
N ALA A 266 4.41 -70.46 16.21
CA ALA A 266 3.48 -71.40 15.56
C ALA A 266 4.03 -72.83 15.53
N PRO A 267 3.15 -73.84 15.44
CA PRO A 267 3.51 -75.29 15.49
C PRO A 267 4.22 -75.79 14.23
#